data_7e767a549ebc7656149c7666a7326366
#
_entry.id   7e767a549ebc7656149c7666a7326366
#
_cell.length_a   1.000
_cell.length_b   1.000
_cell.length_c   1.000
_cell.angle_alpha   90.00
_cell.angle_beta   90.00
_cell.angle_gamma   90.00
#
_symmetry.space_group_name_H-M   'P 1'
#
loop_
_entity.id
_entity.type
_entity.pdbx_description
1 polymer ?
#
loop_
_entity_poly.entity_id
_entity_poly.type
_entity_poly.pdbx_seq_one_letter_code
_entity_poly.pdbx_strand_id
1 'polypeptide(L)'
;MDNMNLGANLGGIYLDNNATTQIDPQVVEAMQPYLSVYFGNASSQHGFGVPVEKAITKAREQVADFLGAEYPDEIIFTSCATESDNTALWSALWSQKGKNEIVTTPVEHPAILQTCDFLSSHGAKINYLHVSNHGDLDLNEFESLLNERTALASVMWANNETGNIYPVEKLAEIAYNHGVMFHTDAVQAVAKIPVDLKKTRLTCCLSQVTRSTLLKV
;
A
#
# COMPACT_ATOMS: atom_id res chain seq x y z
N MET A 1 4.13 -13.44 35.13
CA MET A 1 3.40 -12.36 34.37
C MET A 1 2.32 -13.08 33.58
N ASP A 2 1.09 -12.95 34.05
CA ASP A 2 -0.05 -13.67 33.47
C ASP A 2 -0.22 -13.23 32.01
N ASN A 3 -0.22 -14.20 31.11
CA ASN A 3 -0.56 -13.98 29.71
C ASN A 3 -1.94 -13.33 29.65
N MET A 4 -1.99 -12.03 29.43
CA MET A 4 -3.22 -11.33 29.12
C MET A 4 -3.72 -11.80 27.75
N ASN A 5 -4.50 -12.86 27.77
CA ASN A 5 -5.23 -13.36 26.60
C ASN A 5 -6.47 -12.46 26.42
N LEU A 6 -6.25 -11.21 25.95
CA LEU A 6 -7.29 -10.20 25.81
C LEU A 6 -8.36 -10.60 24.77
N GLY A 7 -8.06 -11.55 23.87
CA GLY A 7 -9.02 -12.05 22.89
C GLY A 7 -9.98 -13.12 23.40
N ALA A 8 -9.66 -13.78 24.52
CA ALA A 8 -10.45 -14.92 25.05
C ALA A 8 -11.78 -14.51 25.71
N ASN A 9 -12.03 -13.22 25.94
CA ASN A 9 -13.19 -12.74 26.71
C ASN A 9 -14.32 -12.09 25.91
N LEU A 10 -14.20 -12.01 24.58
CA LEU A 10 -15.25 -11.39 23.74
C LEU A 10 -16.35 -12.38 23.31
N GLY A 11 -16.21 -13.68 23.64
CA GLY A 11 -17.27 -14.68 23.52
C GLY A 11 -17.78 -14.96 22.10
N GLY A 12 -16.99 -14.65 21.06
CA GLY A 12 -17.39 -14.81 19.66
C GLY A 12 -16.28 -15.28 18.75
N ILE A 13 -16.64 -15.71 17.54
CA ILE A 13 -15.71 -16.01 16.44
C ILE A 13 -15.60 -14.74 15.59
N TYR A 14 -14.37 -14.17 15.48
CA TYR A 14 -14.13 -13.03 14.64
C TYR A 14 -13.87 -13.47 13.19
N LEU A 15 -14.73 -13.05 12.26
CA LEU A 15 -14.68 -13.44 10.84
C LEU A 15 -14.39 -12.25 9.90
N ASP A 16 -14.15 -11.06 10.43
CA ASP A 16 -13.92 -9.84 9.64
C ASP A 16 -12.42 -9.48 9.53
N ASN A 17 -11.59 -10.47 9.16
CA ASN A 17 -10.15 -10.26 9.04
C ASN A 17 -9.75 -9.36 7.85
N ASN A 18 -10.66 -9.07 6.93
CA ASN A 18 -10.41 -8.09 5.87
C ASN A 18 -10.50 -6.64 6.37
N ALA A 19 -11.28 -6.40 7.42
CA ALA A 19 -11.32 -5.08 8.06
C ALA A 19 -10.12 -4.87 9.00
N THR A 20 -9.90 -5.82 9.94
CA THR A 20 -8.77 -5.75 10.89
C THR A 20 -8.31 -7.17 11.25
N THR A 21 -7.08 -7.29 11.73
CA THR A 21 -6.53 -8.56 12.22
C THR A 21 -5.90 -8.35 13.60
N GLN A 22 -5.88 -9.41 14.40
CA GLN A 22 -5.13 -9.41 15.63
C GLN A 22 -3.63 -9.32 15.34
N ILE A 23 -2.92 -8.47 16.09
CA ILE A 23 -1.47 -8.38 16.00
C ILE A 23 -0.85 -9.69 16.56
N ASP A 24 0.13 -10.23 15.84
CA ASP A 24 0.87 -11.41 16.31
C ASP A 24 1.53 -11.11 17.66
N PRO A 25 1.42 -12.01 18.65
CA PRO A 25 2.03 -11.82 19.99
C PRO A 25 3.53 -11.54 19.95
N GLN A 26 4.29 -12.12 19.01
CA GLN A 26 5.71 -11.85 18.83
C GLN A 26 5.96 -10.41 18.37
N VAL A 27 5.07 -9.86 17.52
CA VAL A 27 5.14 -8.46 17.10
C VAL A 27 4.85 -7.53 18.28
N VAL A 28 3.85 -7.85 19.10
CA VAL A 28 3.55 -7.07 20.31
C VAL A 28 4.78 -7.06 21.24
N GLU A 29 5.41 -8.21 21.48
CA GLU A 29 6.62 -8.32 22.29
C GLU A 29 7.77 -7.47 21.72
N ALA A 30 8.00 -7.54 20.41
CA ALA A 30 9.03 -6.76 19.72
C ALA A 30 8.79 -5.23 19.79
N MET A 31 7.53 -4.79 19.86
CA MET A 31 7.15 -3.37 19.98
C MET A 31 7.34 -2.82 21.39
N GLN A 32 7.21 -3.65 22.43
CA GLN A 32 7.21 -3.23 23.85
C GLN A 32 8.39 -2.31 24.23
N PRO A 33 9.67 -2.60 23.85
CA PRO A 33 10.80 -1.74 24.20
C PRO A 33 10.68 -0.32 23.64
N TYR A 34 10.05 -0.15 22.47
CA TYR A 34 9.90 1.15 21.81
C TYR A 34 8.77 2.00 22.41
N LEU A 35 7.91 1.41 23.21
CA LEU A 35 6.87 2.15 23.94
C LEU A 35 7.38 2.77 25.25
N SER A 36 8.54 2.33 25.77
CA SER A 36 8.98 2.75 27.09
C SER A 36 10.49 2.95 27.24
N VAL A 37 11.33 2.11 26.62
CA VAL A 37 12.79 2.13 26.79
C VAL A 37 13.47 2.94 25.69
N TYR A 38 13.15 2.67 24.43
CA TYR A 38 13.73 3.31 23.26
C TYR A 38 12.83 4.44 22.77
N PHE A 39 12.68 5.48 23.55
CA PHE A 39 11.82 6.64 23.26
C PHE A 39 12.53 7.79 22.54
N GLY A 40 13.82 7.64 22.23
CA GLY A 40 14.61 8.68 21.59
C GLY A 40 14.15 9.02 20.18
N ASN A 41 14.39 10.27 19.76
CA ASN A 41 14.13 10.66 18.38
C ASN A 41 15.19 10.04 17.45
N ALA A 42 14.76 9.30 16.44
CA ALA A 42 15.62 8.65 15.46
C ALA A 42 16.56 9.62 14.71
N SER A 43 16.17 10.90 14.58
CA SER A 43 17.03 11.93 13.95
C SER A 43 18.14 12.45 14.84
N SER A 44 18.15 12.10 16.13
CA SER A 44 19.13 12.60 17.10
C SER A 44 20.40 11.76 17.11
N GLN A 45 21.56 12.41 17.04
CA GLN A 45 22.88 11.75 16.97
C GLN A 45 23.48 11.35 18.33
N HIS A 46 22.68 11.33 19.40
CA HIS A 46 23.11 10.93 20.74
C HIS A 46 22.64 9.52 21.09
N GLY A 47 23.11 8.97 22.21
CA GLY A 47 22.90 7.59 22.61
C GLY A 47 21.44 7.14 22.76
N PHE A 48 20.47 8.04 22.91
CA PHE A 48 19.06 7.71 22.93
C PHE A 48 18.44 7.63 21.52
N GLY A 49 18.95 8.40 20.54
CA GLY A 49 18.41 8.39 19.17
C GLY A 49 18.96 7.25 18.32
N VAL A 50 20.27 6.99 18.41
CA VAL A 50 20.96 5.99 17.58
C VAL A 50 20.35 4.59 17.61
N PRO A 51 19.92 4.01 18.78
CA PRO A 51 19.27 2.70 18.78
C PRO A 51 17.94 2.69 18.03
N VAL A 52 17.18 3.79 18.08
CA VAL A 52 15.89 3.90 17.36
C VAL A 52 16.10 4.01 15.86
N GLU A 53 17.08 4.84 15.45
CA GLU A 53 17.46 4.96 14.01
C GLU A 53 17.87 3.60 13.43
N LYS A 54 18.72 2.84 14.13
CA LYS A 54 19.12 1.50 13.70
C LYS A 54 17.96 0.52 13.61
N ALA A 55 16.99 0.61 14.51
CA ALA A 55 15.80 -0.24 14.46
C ALA A 55 14.93 0.08 13.24
N ILE A 56 14.74 1.37 12.91
CA ILE A 56 13.99 1.80 11.72
C ILE A 56 14.72 1.35 10.46
N THR A 57 16.03 1.51 10.39
CA THR A 57 16.85 1.06 9.25
C THR A 57 16.71 -0.43 9.03
N LYS A 58 16.86 -1.23 10.10
CA LYS A 58 16.68 -2.68 10.03
C LYS A 58 15.27 -3.08 9.57
N ALA A 59 14.22 -2.41 10.10
CA ALA A 59 12.84 -2.67 9.67
C ALA A 59 12.65 -2.36 8.18
N ARG A 60 13.26 -1.29 7.70
CA ARG A 60 13.22 -0.88 6.28
C ARG A 60 13.89 -1.92 5.38
N GLU A 61 15.06 -2.41 5.76
CA GLU A 61 15.77 -3.49 5.07
C GLU A 61 14.92 -4.76 4.99
N GLN A 62 14.31 -5.16 6.12
CA GLN A 62 13.45 -6.35 6.19
C GLN A 62 12.21 -6.24 5.27
N VAL A 63 11.57 -5.06 5.22
CA VAL A 63 10.43 -4.82 4.33
C VAL A 63 10.88 -4.83 2.87
N ALA A 64 12.03 -4.22 2.56
CA ALA A 64 12.60 -4.22 1.21
C ALA A 64 12.88 -5.65 0.74
N ASP A 65 13.55 -6.46 1.54
CA ASP A 65 13.83 -7.87 1.24
C ASP A 65 12.55 -8.68 1.05
N PHE A 66 11.56 -8.48 1.92
CA PHE A 66 10.28 -9.20 1.87
C PHE A 66 9.46 -8.88 0.62
N LEU A 67 9.43 -7.63 0.19
CA LEU A 67 8.71 -7.19 -0.99
C LEU A 67 9.52 -7.35 -2.29
N GLY A 68 10.82 -7.61 -2.19
CA GLY A 68 11.71 -7.67 -3.34
C GLY A 68 12.04 -6.28 -3.90
N ALA A 69 12.06 -5.23 -3.08
CA ALA A 69 12.55 -3.92 -3.49
C ALA A 69 14.06 -3.99 -3.83
N GLU A 70 14.52 -3.13 -4.72
CA GLU A 70 15.94 -3.10 -5.13
C GLU A 70 16.80 -2.45 -4.05
N TYR A 71 16.30 -1.38 -3.44
CA TYR A 71 17.00 -0.62 -2.40
C TYR A 71 16.09 -0.39 -1.18
N PRO A 72 16.62 -0.44 0.05
CA PRO A 72 15.85 -0.12 1.26
C PRO A 72 15.25 1.30 1.24
N ASP A 73 15.90 2.25 0.56
CA ASP A 73 15.44 3.65 0.47
C ASP A 73 14.16 3.81 -0.37
N GLU A 74 13.74 2.79 -1.11
CA GLU A 74 12.43 2.74 -1.79
C GLU A 74 11.27 2.53 -0.80
N ILE A 75 11.56 2.09 0.43
CA ILE A 75 10.55 1.87 1.46
C ILE A 75 10.29 3.15 2.23
N ILE A 76 9.08 3.66 2.17
CA ILE A 76 8.63 4.85 2.91
C ILE A 76 7.59 4.42 3.95
N PHE A 77 7.87 4.67 5.22
CA PHE A 77 6.91 4.45 6.29
C PHE A 77 5.96 5.64 6.41
N THR A 78 4.67 5.36 6.43
CA THR A 78 3.58 6.31 6.64
C THR A 78 2.75 5.92 7.86
N SER A 79 1.86 6.78 8.32
CA SER A 79 1.00 6.50 9.46
C SER A 79 -0.06 5.44 9.17
N CYS A 80 -0.51 5.34 7.93
CA CYS A 80 -1.52 4.37 7.49
C CYS A 80 -1.57 4.27 5.95
N ALA A 81 -2.30 3.26 5.45
CA ALA A 81 -2.51 3.05 4.03
C ALA A 81 -3.15 4.27 3.34
N THR A 82 -4.14 4.90 3.97
CA THR A 82 -4.78 6.11 3.42
C THR A 82 -3.79 7.24 3.15
N GLU A 83 -2.83 7.46 4.05
CA GLU A 83 -1.78 8.46 3.82
C GLU A 83 -0.92 8.11 2.61
N SER A 84 -0.56 6.84 2.46
CA SER A 84 0.25 6.40 1.33
C SER A 84 -0.51 6.52 0.00
N ASP A 85 -1.79 6.10 -0.06
CA ASP A 85 -2.65 6.26 -1.24
C ASP A 85 -2.74 7.73 -1.64
N ASN A 86 -3.06 8.61 -0.69
CA ASN A 86 -3.14 10.03 -0.93
C ASN A 86 -1.80 10.58 -1.46
N THR A 87 -0.70 10.18 -0.83
CA THR A 87 0.64 10.62 -1.23
C THR A 87 0.95 10.18 -2.67
N ALA A 88 0.61 8.94 -3.05
CA ALA A 88 0.84 8.44 -4.40
C ALA A 88 0.07 9.25 -5.45
N LEU A 89 -1.23 9.47 -5.24
CA LEU A 89 -2.08 10.21 -6.18
C LEU A 89 -1.63 11.67 -6.34
N TRP A 90 -1.40 12.36 -5.22
CA TRP A 90 -0.94 13.74 -5.21
C TRP A 90 0.44 13.91 -5.85
N SER A 91 1.39 13.07 -5.45
CA SER A 91 2.76 13.14 -5.95
C SER A 91 2.84 12.90 -7.45
N ALA A 92 2.05 11.97 -7.97
CA ALA A 92 2.00 11.68 -9.40
C ALA A 92 1.54 12.90 -10.22
N LEU A 93 0.51 13.62 -9.77
CA LEU A 93 0.04 14.82 -10.45
C LEU A 93 1.04 15.99 -10.34
N TRP A 94 1.65 16.18 -9.18
CA TRP A 94 2.56 17.31 -8.97
C TRP A 94 3.93 17.14 -9.60
N SER A 95 4.43 15.90 -9.66
CA SER A 95 5.76 15.62 -10.22
C SER A 95 5.80 15.65 -11.76
N GLN A 96 4.64 15.55 -12.43
CA GLN A 96 4.57 15.42 -13.89
C GLN A 96 3.90 16.63 -14.53
N LYS A 97 4.71 17.63 -14.88
CA LYS A 97 4.21 18.86 -15.50
C LYS A 97 3.44 18.56 -16.81
N GLY A 98 2.22 19.08 -16.88
CA GLY A 98 1.34 18.94 -18.05
C GLY A 98 0.45 17.71 -18.05
N LYS A 99 0.64 16.77 -17.11
CA LYS A 99 -0.25 15.64 -16.90
C LYS A 99 -1.25 15.94 -15.77
N ASN A 100 -2.53 15.68 -16.00
CA ASN A 100 -3.60 15.96 -15.04
C ASN A 100 -4.71 14.90 -15.07
N GLU A 101 -4.46 13.74 -15.63
CA GLU A 101 -5.44 12.65 -15.68
C GLU A 101 -4.98 11.47 -14.81
N ILE A 102 -5.93 10.84 -14.13
CA ILE A 102 -5.74 9.60 -13.37
C ILE A 102 -6.69 8.56 -13.95
N VAL A 103 -6.20 7.34 -14.15
CA VAL A 103 -7.02 6.16 -14.48
C VAL A 103 -7.12 5.31 -13.23
N THR A 104 -8.34 4.91 -12.83
CA THR A 104 -8.58 4.07 -11.65
C THR A 104 -9.82 3.21 -11.86
N THR A 105 -10.22 2.42 -10.85
CA THR A 105 -11.44 1.61 -10.90
C THR A 105 -12.51 2.13 -9.94
N PRO A 106 -13.80 1.87 -10.18
CA PRO A 106 -14.87 2.25 -9.24
C PRO A 106 -14.94 1.37 -7.99
N VAL A 107 -14.12 0.33 -7.91
CA VAL A 107 -14.11 -0.65 -6.81
C VAL A 107 -12.91 -0.49 -5.87
N GLU A 108 -12.19 0.61 -6.00
CA GLU A 108 -11.08 0.96 -5.12
C GLU A 108 -11.54 1.22 -3.68
N HIS A 109 -10.59 1.15 -2.75
CA HIS A 109 -10.84 1.57 -1.37
C HIS A 109 -11.26 3.05 -1.33
N PRO A 110 -12.13 3.46 -0.38
CA PRO A 110 -12.55 4.86 -0.21
C PRO A 110 -11.39 5.87 -0.12
N ALA A 111 -10.22 5.47 0.35
CA ALA A 111 -9.01 6.31 0.37
C ALA A 111 -8.61 6.79 -1.03
N ILE A 112 -8.72 5.94 -2.05
CA ILE A 112 -8.47 6.29 -3.45
C ILE A 112 -9.65 7.09 -4.01
N LEU A 113 -10.88 6.60 -3.86
CA LEU A 113 -12.06 7.21 -4.49
C LEU A 113 -12.29 8.64 -3.98
N GLN A 114 -12.25 8.86 -2.66
CA GLN A 114 -12.43 10.20 -2.08
C GLN A 114 -11.31 11.15 -2.47
N THR A 115 -10.08 10.66 -2.58
CA THR A 115 -8.96 11.48 -3.06
C THR A 115 -9.14 11.82 -4.54
N CYS A 116 -9.60 10.90 -5.38
CA CYS A 116 -9.93 11.16 -6.77
C CYS A 116 -11.04 12.22 -6.90
N ASP A 117 -12.10 12.14 -6.09
CA ASP A 117 -13.18 13.15 -6.07
C ASP A 117 -12.65 14.52 -5.69
N PHE A 118 -11.80 14.58 -4.67
CA PHE A 118 -11.17 15.84 -4.26
C PHE A 118 -10.28 16.41 -5.37
N LEU A 119 -9.41 15.58 -5.97
CA LEU A 119 -8.54 16.00 -7.07
C LEU A 119 -9.33 16.44 -8.31
N SER A 120 -10.45 15.78 -8.61
CA SER A 120 -11.34 16.16 -9.68
C SER A 120 -11.92 17.56 -9.47
N SER A 121 -12.32 17.90 -8.24
CA SER A 121 -12.79 19.23 -7.89
C SER A 121 -11.72 20.33 -8.01
N HIS A 122 -10.45 19.93 -8.10
CA HIS A 122 -9.28 20.80 -8.27
C HIS A 122 -8.63 20.71 -9.66
N GLY A 123 -9.36 20.17 -10.66
CA GLY A 123 -8.98 20.22 -12.07
C GLY A 123 -8.28 19.00 -12.60
N ALA A 124 -8.14 17.92 -11.82
CA ALA A 124 -7.74 16.63 -12.35
C ALA A 124 -8.91 15.95 -13.08
N LYS A 125 -8.63 15.20 -14.13
CA LYS A 125 -9.61 14.36 -14.78
C LYS A 125 -9.45 12.91 -14.33
N ILE A 126 -10.52 12.32 -13.81
CA ILE A 126 -10.54 10.93 -13.37
C ILE A 126 -11.25 10.08 -14.44
N ASN A 127 -10.55 9.10 -14.95
CA ASN A 127 -11.08 8.13 -15.91
C ASN A 127 -11.24 6.79 -15.19
N TYR A 128 -12.46 6.26 -15.16
CA TYR A 128 -12.76 4.99 -14.51
C TYR A 128 -12.74 3.86 -15.51
N LEU A 129 -11.87 2.87 -15.28
CA LEU A 129 -11.87 1.59 -15.97
C LEU A 129 -13.09 0.78 -15.52
N HIS A 130 -13.86 0.27 -16.47
CA HIS A 130 -15.03 -0.55 -16.17
C HIS A 130 -14.64 -1.89 -15.51
N VAL A 131 -15.39 -2.25 -14.48
CA VAL A 131 -15.28 -3.56 -13.80
C VAL A 131 -16.56 -4.34 -14.12
N SER A 132 -16.42 -5.53 -14.66
CA SER A 132 -17.56 -6.38 -15.00
C SER A 132 -18.31 -6.84 -13.74
N ASN A 133 -19.53 -7.38 -13.92
CA ASN A 133 -20.31 -7.96 -12.81
C ASN A 133 -19.63 -9.16 -12.13
N HIS A 134 -18.60 -9.72 -12.76
CA HIS A 134 -17.77 -10.79 -12.18
C HIS A 134 -16.47 -10.26 -11.57
N GLY A 135 -16.24 -8.95 -11.64
CA GLY A 135 -15.04 -8.30 -11.13
C GLY A 135 -13.87 -8.32 -12.11
N ASP A 136 -14.08 -8.64 -13.38
CA ASP A 136 -13.00 -8.68 -14.37
C ASP A 136 -12.71 -7.29 -14.94
N LEU A 137 -11.44 -7.05 -15.31
CA LEU A 137 -10.97 -5.86 -16.02
C LEU A 137 -10.65 -6.19 -17.46
N ASP A 138 -11.03 -5.31 -18.40
CA ASP A 138 -10.60 -5.41 -19.80
C ASP A 138 -9.28 -4.64 -19.99
N LEU A 139 -8.21 -5.39 -20.32
CA LEU A 139 -6.88 -4.81 -20.56
C LEU A 139 -6.82 -3.90 -21.79
N ASN A 140 -7.66 -4.14 -22.80
CA ASN A 140 -7.72 -3.29 -23.99
C ASN A 140 -8.42 -1.97 -23.65
N GLU A 141 -9.48 -2.01 -22.84
CA GLU A 141 -10.11 -0.79 -22.33
C GLU A 141 -9.10 -0.01 -21.46
N PHE A 142 -8.39 -0.69 -20.55
CA PHE A 142 -7.36 -0.04 -19.73
C PHE A 142 -6.34 0.68 -20.59
N GLU A 143 -5.78 0.00 -21.60
CA GLU A 143 -4.81 0.59 -22.53
C GLU A 143 -5.37 1.80 -23.27
N SER A 144 -6.64 1.74 -23.70
CA SER A 144 -7.32 2.83 -24.41
C SER A 144 -7.54 4.10 -23.56
N LEU A 145 -7.59 3.95 -22.23
CA LEU A 145 -7.74 5.07 -21.28
C LEU A 145 -6.42 5.82 -21.03
N LEU A 146 -5.27 5.19 -21.35
CA LEU A 146 -3.96 5.80 -21.14
C LEU A 146 -3.64 6.77 -22.29
N ASN A 147 -3.15 7.95 -21.96
CA ASN A 147 -2.75 8.97 -22.92
C ASN A 147 -1.62 9.86 -22.38
N GLU A 148 -1.11 10.77 -23.18
CA GLU A 148 0.00 11.66 -22.82
C GLU A 148 -0.28 12.56 -21.61
N ARG A 149 -1.55 12.76 -21.25
CA ARG A 149 -1.98 13.55 -20.08
C ARG A 149 -2.19 12.69 -18.84
N THR A 150 -2.12 11.36 -18.97
CA THR A 150 -2.27 10.45 -17.83
C THR A 150 -1.01 10.51 -16.96
N ALA A 151 -1.18 10.95 -15.72
CA ALA A 151 -0.11 11.00 -14.72
C ALA A 151 0.06 9.65 -14.01
N LEU A 152 -1.06 9.01 -13.68
CA LEU A 152 -1.10 7.80 -12.88
C LEU A 152 -2.22 6.88 -13.32
N ALA A 153 -1.95 5.59 -13.35
CA ALA A 153 -2.97 4.55 -13.28
C ALA A 153 -2.89 3.89 -11.89
N SER A 154 -4.03 3.79 -11.20
CA SER A 154 -4.13 3.23 -9.86
C SER A 154 -5.18 2.12 -9.84
N VAL A 155 -4.75 0.88 -9.61
CA VAL A 155 -5.64 -0.30 -9.54
C VAL A 155 -5.22 -1.14 -8.36
N MET A 156 -6.15 -1.42 -7.44
CA MET A 156 -5.89 -2.28 -6.29
C MET A 156 -5.48 -3.69 -6.73
N TRP A 157 -4.61 -4.35 -5.94
CA TRP A 157 -4.16 -5.70 -6.29
C TRP A 157 -5.20 -6.77 -5.96
N ALA A 158 -5.84 -6.65 -4.81
CA ALA A 158 -6.91 -7.54 -4.40
C ALA A 158 -8.03 -6.75 -3.71
N ASN A 159 -9.27 -7.05 -4.07
CA ASN A 159 -10.42 -6.35 -3.52
C ASN A 159 -10.78 -6.89 -2.14
N ASN A 160 -10.97 -6.00 -1.18
CA ASN A 160 -11.27 -6.34 0.22
C ASN A 160 -12.69 -6.88 0.45
N GLU A 161 -13.63 -6.59 -0.45
CA GLU A 161 -15.03 -7.00 -0.33
C GLU A 161 -15.30 -8.31 -1.09
N THR A 162 -14.83 -8.41 -2.33
CA THR A 162 -15.15 -9.51 -3.24
C THR A 162 -14.07 -10.59 -3.27
N GLY A 163 -12.82 -10.25 -2.89
CA GLY A 163 -11.67 -11.15 -2.98
C GLY A 163 -11.10 -11.30 -4.39
N ASN A 164 -11.58 -10.53 -5.37
CA ASN A 164 -11.02 -10.54 -6.72
C ASN A 164 -9.54 -10.11 -6.69
N ILE A 165 -8.71 -10.84 -7.42
CA ILE A 165 -7.29 -10.52 -7.61
C ILE A 165 -7.12 -9.99 -9.04
N TYR A 166 -6.58 -8.78 -9.17
CA TYR A 166 -6.40 -8.13 -10.46
C TYR A 166 -5.00 -8.41 -11.05
N PRO A 167 -4.86 -8.40 -12.38
CA PRO A 167 -3.62 -8.73 -13.08
C PRO A 167 -2.63 -7.54 -13.06
N VAL A 168 -2.22 -7.11 -11.86
CA VAL A 168 -1.42 -5.91 -11.61
C VAL A 168 -0.11 -5.91 -12.42
N GLU A 169 0.55 -7.05 -12.56
CA GLU A 169 1.80 -7.16 -13.33
C GLU A 169 1.58 -6.75 -14.80
N LYS A 170 0.47 -7.21 -15.42
CA LYS A 170 0.12 -6.86 -16.80
C LYS A 170 -0.30 -5.40 -16.95
N LEU A 171 -1.09 -4.91 -16.01
CA LEU A 171 -1.51 -3.50 -15.99
C LEU A 171 -0.30 -2.57 -15.84
N ALA A 172 0.63 -2.90 -14.95
CA ALA A 172 1.86 -2.14 -14.75
C ALA A 172 2.75 -2.15 -16.01
N GLU A 173 2.85 -3.28 -16.72
CA GLU A 173 3.58 -3.38 -17.97
C GLU A 173 2.95 -2.50 -19.07
N ILE A 174 1.63 -2.53 -19.22
CA ILE A 174 0.92 -1.67 -20.18
C ILE A 174 1.15 -0.19 -19.83
N ALA A 175 0.97 0.21 -18.56
CA ALA A 175 1.19 1.58 -18.13
C ALA A 175 2.63 2.05 -18.40
N TYR A 176 3.63 1.21 -18.09
CA TYR A 176 5.03 1.49 -18.36
C TYR A 176 5.30 1.73 -19.86
N ASN A 177 4.73 0.92 -20.75
CA ASN A 177 4.90 1.06 -22.19
C ASN A 177 4.29 2.37 -22.74
N HIS A 178 3.30 2.93 -22.01
CA HIS A 178 2.68 4.23 -22.31
C HIS A 178 3.32 5.41 -21.57
N GLY A 179 4.40 5.18 -20.79
CA GLY A 179 5.07 6.24 -20.00
C GLY A 179 4.18 6.80 -18.88
N VAL A 180 3.30 5.97 -18.34
CA VAL A 180 2.37 6.29 -17.25
C VAL A 180 2.86 5.62 -15.97
N MET A 181 2.88 6.36 -14.85
CA MET A 181 3.17 5.77 -13.54
C MET A 181 2.05 4.81 -13.15
N PHE A 182 2.41 3.70 -12.50
CA PHE A 182 1.45 2.72 -12.01
C PHE A 182 1.53 2.56 -10.50
N HIS A 183 0.39 2.71 -9.84
CA HIS A 183 0.18 2.52 -8.41
C HIS A 183 -0.76 1.34 -8.15
N THR A 184 -0.53 0.61 -7.07
CA THR A 184 -1.45 -0.41 -6.60
C THR A 184 -1.62 -0.33 -5.07
N ASP A 185 -2.87 -0.32 -4.61
CA ASP A 185 -3.20 -0.65 -3.23
C ASP A 185 -3.08 -2.17 -3.06
N ALA A 186 -2.02 -2.60 -2.39
CA ALA A 186 -1.72 -4.00 -2.13
C ALA A 186 -2.02 -4.43 -0.67
N VAL A 187 -2.80 -3.65 0.08
CA VAL A 187 -3.14 -3.93 1.48
C VAL A 187 -3.77 -5.32 1.66
N GLN A 188 -4.55 -5.78 0.69
CA GLN A 188 -5.16 -7.11 0.72
C GLN A 188 -4.31 -8.19 0.02
N ALA A 189 -3.22 -7.83 -0.64
CA ALA A 189 -2.35 -8.75 -1.37
C ALA A 189 -1.11 -9.15 -0.57
N VAL A 190 -0.39 -8.17 -0.02
CA VAL A 190 0.87 -8.39 0.72
C VAL A 190 0.67 -9.37 1.87
N ALA A 191 1.56 -10.35 1.97
CA ALA A 191 1.53 -11.47 2.91
C ALA A 191 0.35 -12.45 2.78
N LYS A 192 -0.55 -12.26 1.80
CA LYS A 192 -1.62 -13.21 1.48
C LYS A 192 -1.38 -13.95 0.17
N ILE A 193 -0.78 -13.26 -0.81
CA ILE A 193 -0.32 -13.82 -2.08
C ILE A 193 1.15 -13.46 -2.29
N PRO A 194 1.89 -14.21 -3.13
CA PRO A 194 3.27 -13.82 -3.47
C PRO A 194 3.33 -12.45 -4.13
N VAL A 195 4.13 -11.55 -3.56
CA VAL A 195 4.42 -10.22 -4.12
C VAL A 195 5.93 -10.13 -4.33
N ASP A 196 6.36 -9.74 -5.53
CA ASP A 196 7.78 -9.57 -5.88
C ASP A 196 7.92 -8.32 -6.77
N LEU A 197 8.35 -7.23 -6.16
CA LEU A 197 8.47 -5.93 -6.85
C LEU A 197 9.55 -5.95 -7.95
N LYS A 198 10.52 -6.87 -7.89
CA LYS A 198 11.53 -7.04 -8.96
C LYS A 198 10.93 -7.50 -10.28
N LYS A 199 9.80 -8.22 -10.21
CA LYS A 199 9.09 -8.72 -11.38
C LYS A 199 8.03 -7.77 -11.90
N THR A 200 7.66 -6.77 -11.10
CA THR A 200 6.54 -5.88 -11.37
C THR A 200 7.05 -4.49 -11.67
N ARG A 201 6.65 -3.89 -12.79
CA ARG A 201 7.03 -2.52 -13.17
C ARG A 201 6.16 -1.49 -12.44
N LEU A 202 6.10 -1.58 -11.13
CA LEU A 202 5.34 -0.65 -10.29
C LEU A 202 6.14 0.63 -10.06
N THR A 203 5.46 1.76 -10.11
CA THR A 203 6.02 3.03 -9.64
C THR A 203 5.82 3.18 -8.14
N CYS A 204 4.68 2.70 -7.63
CA CYS A 204 4.35 2.73 -6.21
C CYS A 204 3.51 1.50 -5.84
N CYS A 205 3.88 0.84 -4.75
CA CYS A 205 3.13 -0.24 -4.15
C CYS A 205 2.87 0.10 -2.69
N LEU A 206 1.62 0.00 -2.29
CA LEU A 206 1.20 0.30 -0.94
C LEU A 206 0.86 -0.97 -0.19
N SER A 207 1.31 -1.06 1.05
CA SER A 207 0.95 -2.14 1.97
C SER A 207 0.73 -1.60 3.38
N GLN A 208 -0.12 -2.26 4.15
CA GLN A 208 -0.32 -1.95 5.56
C GLN A 208 0.21 -3.08 6.45
N VAL A 209 1.22 -2.79 7.26
CA VAL A 209 1.90 -3.75 8.12
C VAL A 209 0.98 -4.38 9.17
N THR A 210 0.01 -3.62 9.68
CA THR A 210 -0.92 -4.09 10.74
C THR A 210 -1.93 -5.14 10.25
N ARG A 211 -2.15 -5.26 8.94
CA ARG A 211 -3.04 -6.28 8.36
C ARG A 211 -2.31 -7.52 7.87
N SER A 212 -0.99 -7.50 7.85
CA SER A 212 -0.20 -8.66 7.48
C SER A 212 0.28 -9.38 8.74
N THR A 213 -0.22 -10.58 8.97
CA THR A 213 0.20 -11.48 10.07
C THR A 213 1.64 -11.98 9.92
N LEU A 214 2.45 -11.42 9.03
CA LEU A 214 3.72 -11.98 8.57
C LEU A 214 4.94 -11.07 8.62
N LEU A 215 4.97 -10.06 9.47
CA LEU A 215 6.27 -9.51 9.85
C LEU A 215 6.79 -10.28 11.07
N LYS A 216 7.30 -11.50 10.84
CA LYS A 216 8.26 -12.10 11.77
C LYS A 216 9.52 -11.23 11.70
N VAL A 217 9.72 -10.43 12.73
CA VAL A 217 10.98 -9.71 12.98
C VAL A 217 12.08 -10.70 13.32
#